data_a32c076d3d23be6203a1530a41191a11
#
_entry.id   a32c076d3d23be6203a1530a41191a11
#
_cell.length_a   1.000
_cell.length_b   1.000
_cell.length_c   1.000
_cell.angle_alpha   90.00
_cell.angle_beta   90.00
_cell.angle_gamma   90.00
#
_symmetry.space_group_name_H-M   'P 1'
#
loop_
_entity.id
_entity.type
_entity.pdbx_description
1 polymer ?
#
loop_
_entity_poly.entity_id
_entity_poly.type
_entity_poly.pdbx_seq_one_letter_code
_entity_poly.pdbx_strand_id
1 'polypeptide(L)'
;MAVTQGTITKAYVSAIDFLDQRDIDPNIYDQSRDRDFTDIMKMVSRTKPATMFYYNNFVNNDVYEVGTISAVTSTGLAQIQFTINTASTFPRVGDLIMTSNSNNVGKQARVQAVTFGSGTATLTVRSVGGNSSAFYATVNDTIAFSSNAFSEKSTAPTNRRYGLTKYYNNIQIFREVDEITDVQKVAKIEVNVGGQYSILPYQTIQKYTKLKGDISVQMLAGAQSSTLFGDASPFLTDVSTGLPVQTTGGLDWYVTTYGIADQAAVLGTFGFTEIDEIIDNFIANKAPTDHMVFCGSKAYRIVSKFLKNLASSGVTSVRIMLDGKVADFEVEQLKYGGYTFDFVHIPLFDQPQLFSSTLRADVNGSLYFVPKDNVDTVDNGSQPRMQIRYTPTPFTGSAANTSANGLVREWRIGALAEIPTSDTAYLQTNWQTQQGLECLAVKHFQKYRIV
;
A
#
# COMPACT_ATOMS: atom_id res chain seq x y z
N MET A 1 37.20 -8.04 10.73
CA MET A 1 37.90 -6.88 10.15
C MET A 1 36.89 -6.13 9.28
N ALA A 2 36.54 -4.93 9.62
CA ALA A 2 35.64 -4.13 8.80
C ALA A 2 36.46 -3.61 7.60
N VAL A 3 36.08 -4.01 6.40
CA VAL A 3 36.65 -3.47 5.17
C VAL A 3 35.98 -2.10 4.98
N THR A 4 36.69 -1.04 5.33
CA THR A 4 36.36 0.31 4.93
C THR A 4 36.41 0.39 3.41
N GLN A 5 35.29 0.78 2.78
CA GLN A 5 35.26 1.12 1.36
C GLN A 5 36.21 2.31 1.13
N GLY A 6 37.44 2.03 0.80
CA GLY A 6 38.42 3.02 0.36
C GLY A 6 38.41 3.11 -1.15
N THR A 7 38.54 4.31 -1.68
CA THR A 7 38.84 4.55 -3.08
C THR A 7 40.03 3.74 -3.47
N ILE A 8 39.95 2.88 -4.50
CA ILE A 8 41.06 2.12 -5.00
C ILE A 8 42.05 3.13 -5.61
N THR A 9 43.05 3.50 -4.84
CA THR A 9 44.15 4.38 -5.33
C THR A 9 45.23 3.57 -6.03
N LYS A 10 45.96 4.21 -6.91
CA LYS A 10 47.11 3.62 -7.64
C LYS A 10 48.14 2.91 -6.72
N ALA A 11 48.23 3.37 -5.46
CA ALA A 11 49.08 2.75 -4.42
C ALA A 11 48.58 1.36 -4.00
N TYR A 12 47.26 1.08 -4.09
CA TYR A 12 46.72 -0.23 -3.74
C TYR A 12 47.01 -1.28 -4.83
N VAL A 13 46.98 -0.85 -6.08
CA VAL A 13 47.32 -1.73 -7.23
C VAL A 13 48.83 -2.06 -7.29
N SER A 14 49.70 -1.16 -6.82
CA SER A 14 51.15 -1.38 -6.81
C SER A 14 51.64 -2.26 -5.64
N ALA A 15 50.81 -2.49 -4.62
CA ALA A 15 51.13 -3.35 -3.48
C ALA A 15 50.71 -4.82 -3.67
N ILE A 16 50.08 -5.16 -4.78
CA ILE A 16 49.76 -6.54 -5.12
C ILE A 16 51.06 -7.15 -5.69
N ASP A 17 51.67 -8.00 -4.88
CA ASP A 17 52.90 -8.70 -5.23
C ASP A 17 52.64 -9.62 -6.43
N PHE A 18 53.33 -9.34 -7.57
CA PHE A 18 53.19 -10.07 -8.84
C PHE A 18 53.64 -11.54 -8.76
N LEU A 19 54.16 -11.95 -7.63
CA LEU A 19 54.72 -13.30 -7.40
C LEU A 19 53.73 -14.26 -6.72
N ASP A 20 52.57 -13.77 -6.25
CA ASP A 20 51.56 -14.62 -5.64
C ASP A 20 50.58 -15.08 -6.73
N GLN A 21 50.84 -16.22 -7.31
CA GLN A 21 49.90 -16.89 -8.23
C GLN A 21 48.72 -17.37 -7.41
N ARG A 22 47.76 -16.48 -7.20
CA ARG A 22 46.44 -16.83 -6.62
C ARG A 22 45.61 -17.37 -7.74
N ASP A 23 44.98 -18.51 -7.50
CA ASP A 23 43.93 -19.03 -8.33
C ASP A 23 42.68 -18.11 -8.08
N ILE A 24 42.48 -17.14 -8.98
CA ILE A 24 41.40 -16.17 -8.88
C ILE A 24 40.24 -16.67 -9.74
N ASP A 25 39.13 -16.98 -9.11
CA ASP A 25 37.89 -17.25 -9.85
C ASP A 25 37.48 -15.96 -10.57
N PRO A 26 37.38 -15.93 -11.92
CA PRO A 26 37.01 -14.75 -12.68
C PRO A 26 35.54 -14.38 -12.54
N ASN A 27 34.72 -15.16 -11.81
CA ASN A 27 33.30 -14.93 -11.65
C ASN A 27 33.01 -14.14 -10.37
N ILE A 28 32.11 -13.16 -10.47
CA ILE A 28 31.53 -12.49 -9.30
C ILE A 28 30.30 -13.23 -8.92
N TYR A 29 30.27 -13.80 -7.71
CA TYR A 29 29.09 -14.43 -7.15
C TYR A 29 28.23 -13.39 -6.46
N ASP A 30 27.02 -13.15 -6.97
CA ASP A 30 26.07 -12.27 -6.33
C ASP A 30 25.43 -12.96 -5.13
N GLN A 31 25.69 -12.43 -3.92
CA GLN A 31 25.09 -12.91 -2.68
C GLN A 31 23.76 -12.23 -2.38
N SER A 32 23.41 -11.18 -3.12
CA SER A 32 22.13 -10.51 -2.97
C SER A 32 21.10 -11.11 -3.94
N ARG A 33 20.01 -11.65 -3.42
CA ARG A 33 18.88 -12.02 -4.26
C ARG A 33 18.22 -10.74 -4.79
N ASP A 34 17.95 -10.73 -6.08
CA ASP A 34 17.14 -9.67 -6.70
C ASP A 34 15.75 -9.67 -6.07
N ARG A 35 15.35 -8.53 -5.48
CA ARG A 35 14.18 -8.43 -4.60
C ARG A 35 13.41 -7.17 -4.95
N ASP A 36 12.72 -7.23 -6.07
CA ASP A 36 12.03 -6.08 -6.62
C ASP A 36 10.52 -6.16 -6.33
N PHE A 37 10.04 -5.30 -5.44
CA PHE A 37 8.61 -5.12 -5.21
C PHE A 37 7.89 -4.55 -6.43
N THR A 38 8.59 -3.75 -7.24
CA THR A 38 7.98 -3.17 -8.44
C THR A 38 7.66 -4.22 -9.50
N ASP A 39 8.38 -5.33 -9.54
CA ASP A 39 8.08 -6.43 -10.46
C ASP A 39 6.80 -7.17 -10.03
N ILE A 40 6.59 -7.35 -8.74
CA ILE A 40 5.33 -7.89 -8.21
C ILE A 40 4.18 -6.93 -8.53
N MET A 41 4.40 -5.63 -8.39
CA MET A 41 3.40 -4.61 -8.74
C MET A 41 3.08 -4.59 -10.22
N LYS A 42 4.04 -4.88 -11.10
CA LYS A 42 3.78 -5.02 -12.55
C LYS A 42 2.91 -6.23 -12.88
N MET A 43 2.96 -7.30 -12.07
CA MET A 43 2.09 -8.45 -12.22
C MET A 43 0.65 -8.17 -11.81
N VAL A 44 0.46 -7.36 -10.75
CA VAL A 44 -0.85 -7.08 -10.15
C VAL A 44 -1.47 -5.80 -10.69
N SER A 45 -0.67 -4.86 -11.16
CA SER A 45 -1.09 -3.51 -11.53
C SER A 45 -0.60 -3.09 -12.92
N ARG A 46 -1.21 -2.04 -13.43
CA ARG A 46 -0.82 -1.40 -14.68
C ARG A 46 -0.06 -0.10 -14.39
N THR A 47 0.72 0.34 -15.35
CA THR A 47 1.30 1.67 -15.34
C THR A 47 0.35 2.66 -16.01
N LYS A 48 0.16 3.83 -15.42
CA LYS A 48 -0.70 4.89 -15.96
C LYS A 48 0.05 6.22 -15.99
N PRO A 49 0.09 6.92 -17.13
CA PRO A 49 0.72 8.22 -17.20
C PRO A 49 -0.02 9.25 -16.33
N ALA A 50 0.73 10.17 -15.75
CA ALA A 50 0.20 11.32 -15.03
C ALA A 50 0.73 12.61 -15.66
N THR A 51 -0.11 13.63 -15.72
CA THR A 51 0.23 14.94 -16.28
C THR A 51 0.77 15.91 -15.25
N MET A 52 0.61 15.59 -13.96
CA MET A 52 1.00 16.43 -12.82
C MET A 52 1.77 15.61 -11.80
N PHE A 53 2.56 16.27 -10.95
CA PHE A 53 3.33 15.64 -9.86
C PHE A 53 2.48 15.23 -8.66
N TYR A 54 1.20 15.45 -8.68
CA TYR A 54 0.23 14.89 -7.74
C TYR A 54 -1.00 14.38 -8.49
N TYR A 55 -1.67 13.43 -7.95
CA TYR A 55 -2.90 12.88 -8.52
C TYR A 55 -3.94 12.64 -7.43
N ASN A 56 -5.19 12.81 -7.81
CA ASN A 56 -6.33 12.69 -6.92
C ASN A 56 -7.23 11.56 -7.38
N ASN A 57 -7.70 10.78 -6.43
CA ASN A 57 -8.72 9.77 -6.63
C ASN A 57 -9.97 10.14 -5.86
N PHE A 58 -11.10 10.06 -6.52
CA PHE A 58 -12.39 10.28 -5.88
C PHE A 58 -13.10 8.94 -5.71
N VAL A 59 -13.48 8.64 -4.49
CA VAL A 59 -14.23 7.44 -4.16
C VAL A 59 -15.63 7.84 -3.74
N ASN A 60 -16.62 7.18 -4.33
CA ASN A 60 -18.00 7.35 -3.89
C ASN A 60 -18.18 6.68 -2.54
N ASN A 61 -18.72 7.42 -1.58
CA ASN A 61 -19.04 6.85 -0.28
C ASN A 61 -20.28 5.96 -0.39
N ASP A 62 -20.34 4.97 0.46
CA ASP A 62 -21.49 4.08 0.55
C ASP A 62 -22.76 4.86 0.87
N VAL A 63 -23.82 4.51 0.18
CA VAL A 63 -25.15 5.13 0.34
C VAL A 63 -25.86 4.60 1.60
N TYR A 64 -25.43 3.45 2.12
CA TYR A 64 -26.01 2.86 3.33
C TYR A 64 -25.38 3.47 4.56
N GLU A 65 -26.24 4.05 5.39
CA GLU A 65 -25.81 4.81 6.54
C GLU A 65 -25.92 3.97 7.81
N VAL A 66 -24.81 3.92 8.54
CA VAL A 66 -24.72 3.33 9.88
C VAL A 66 -24.18 4.40 10.80
N GLY A 67 -24.80 4.59 11.95
CA GLY A 67 -24.36 5.56 12.95
C GLY A 67 -24.22 4.90 14.32
N THR A 68 -23.49 5.54 15.23
CA THR A 68 -23.38 5.10 16.62
C THR A 68 -24.02 6.12 17.53
N ILE A 69 -24.78 5.65 18.53
CA ILE A 69 -25.42 6.50 19.54
C ILE A 69 -24.33 7.00 20.50
N SER A 70 -24.16 8.33 20.55
CA SER A 70 -23.22 8.98 21.48
C SER A 70 -23.86 9.40 22.80
N ALA A 71 -25.15 9.71 22.80
CA ALA A 71 -25.89 10.08 24.00
C ALA A 71 -27.37 9.76 23.87
N VAL A 72 -28.01 9.39 24.97
CA VAL A 72 -29.46 9.20 25.04
C VAL A 72 -30.02 10.24 25.98
N THR A 73 -30.93 11.08 25.46
CA THR A 73 -31.49 12.23 26.19
C THR A 73 -32.85 11.89 26.85
N SER A 74 -33.63 11.02 26.21
CA SER A 74 -34.94 10.62 26.73
C SER A 74 -35.24 9.16 26.41
N THR A 75 -35.80 8.42 27.37
CA THR A 75 -36.09 6.97 27.30
C THR A 75 -37.58 6.69 27.44
N GLY A 76 -38.44 7.47 26.82
CA GLY A 76 -39.88 7.23 26.84
C GLY A 76 -40.31 6.02 25.98
N LEU A 77 -41.29 5.24 26.41
CA LEU A 77 -41.74 4.04 25.68
C LEU A 77 -42.24 4.33 24.26
N ALA A 78 -42.84 5.50 24.01
CA ALA A 78 -43.42 5.86 22.72
C ALA A 78 -42.49 6.73 21.86
N GLN A 79 -41.63 7.52 22.49
CA GLN A 79 -40.74 8.46 21.83
C GLN A 79 -39.42 8.52 22.57
N ILE A 80 -38.34 8.35 21.82
CA ILE A 80 -37.00 8.37 22.35
C ILE A 80 -36.21 9.47 21.64
N GLN A 81 -35.35 10.14 22.38
CA GLN A 81 -34.44 11.13 21.85
C GLN A 81 -32.98 10.72 22.15
N PHE A 82 -32.19 10.66 21.12
CA PHE A 82 -30.77 10.34 21.25
C PHE A 82 -29.92 11.07 20.20
N THR A 83 -28.66 11.20 20.47
CA THR A 83 -27.68 11.87 19.61
C THR A 83 -26.78 10.84 18.94
N ILE A 84 -26.54 11.02 17.65
CA ILE A 84 -25.61 10.22 16.85
C ILE A 84 -24.46 11.07 16.32
N ASN A 85 -23.34 10.43 16.00
CA ASN A 85 -22.26 11.05 15.27
C ASN A 85 -22.66 11.19 13.80
N THR A 86 -22.60 12.39 13.22
CA THR A 86 -23.01 12.70 11.84
C THR A 86 -21.86 12.62 10.83
N ALA A 87 -20.66 12.23 11.23
CA ALA A 87 -19.50 12.22 10.33
C ALA A 87 -19.72 11.40 9.05
N SER A 88 -20.64 10.42 9.09
CA SER A 88 -20.95 9.53 7.95
C SER A 88 -22.43 9.38 7.67
N THR A 89 -23.33 10.03 8.45
CA THR A 89 -24.78 9.84 8.36
C THR A 89 -25.51 11.16 8.23
N PHE A 90 -26.47 11.23 7.30
CA PHE A 90 -27.36 12.39 7.12
C PHE A 90 -28.81 11.98 7.37
N PRO A 91 -29.22 11.79 8.65
CA PRO A 91 -30.58 11.41 8.99
C PRO A 91 -31.59 12.47 8.54
N ARG A 92 -32.79 12.04 8.19
CA ARG A 92 -33.90 12.95 7.86
C ARG A 92 -35.20 12.48 8.47
N VAL A 93 -36.12 13.37 8.58
CA VAL A 93 -37.51 13.06 9.03
C VAL A 93 -38.14 12.07 8.04
N GLY A 94 -38.76 11.03 8.58
CA GLY A 94 -39.39 9.96 7.81
C GLY A 94 -38.54 8.70 7.61
N ASP A 95 -37.27 8.73 7.95
CA ASP A 95 -36.44 7.53 7.89
C ASP A 95 -36.84 6.50 8.94
N LEU A 96 -36.70 5.22 8.58
CA LEU A 96 -36.88 4.09 9.48
C LEU A 96 -35.51 3.59 9.91
N ILE A 97 -35.36 3.39 11.20
CA ILE A 97 -34.12 2.96 11.83
C ILE A 97 -34.27 1.65 12.58
N MET A 98 -33.21 0.89 12.63
CA MET A 98 -32.97 -0.27 13.49
C MET A 98 -31.78 0.00 14.39
N THR A 99 -31.73 -0.62 15.57
CA THR A 99 -30.56 -0.54 16.46
C THR A 99 -30.00 -1.94 16.76
N SER A 100 -28.75 -2.01 17.12
CA SER A 100 -28.10 -3.24 17.57
C SER A 100 -28.53 -3.72 18.95
N ASN A 101 -29.42 -2.97 19.64
CA ASN A 101 -29.90 -3.32 20.96
C ASN A 101 -30.65 -4.66 20.94
N SER A 102 -30.32 -5.58 21.81
CA SER A 102 -30.90 -6.92 21.88
C SER A 102 -32.42 -6.91 22.14
N ASN A 103 -32.93 -5.86 22.77
CA ASN A 103 -34.38 -5.68 23.03
C ASN A 103 -35.15 -5.20 21.79
N ASN A 104 -34.49 -4.86 20.70
CA ASN A 104 -35.07 -4.34 19.47
C ASN A 104 -35.10 -5.37 18.31
N VAL A 105 -34.90 -6.63 18.58
CA VAL A 105 -34.99 -7.66 17.53
C VAL A 105 -36.34 -7.59 16.84
N GLY A 106 -36.32 -7.35 15.50
CA GLY A 106 -37.51 -7.20 14.70
C GLY A 106 -38.29 -5.89 14.88
N LYS A 107 -37.75 -4.91 15.63
CA LYS A 107 -38.39 -3.62 15.87
C LYS A 107 -37.73 -2.52 15.03
N GLN A 108 -38.57 -1.56 14.62
CA GLN A 108 -38.16 -0.36 13.91
C GLN A 108 -38.71 0.87 14.57
N ALA A 109 -38.01 1.98 14.44
CA ALA A 109 -38.52 3.29 14.82
C ALA A 109 -38.43 4.25 13.62
N ARG A 110 -39.44 5.19 13.57
CA ARG A 110 -39.48 6.24 12.55
C ARG A 110 -38.92 7.53 13.12
N VAL A 111 -38.04 8.18 12.39
CA VAL A 111 -37.50 9.51 12.74
C VAL A 111 -38.61 10.57 12.55
N GLN A 112 -38.91 11.29 13.61
CA GLN A 112 -39.93 12.37 13.61
C GLN A 112 -39.33 13.76 13.55
N ALA A 113 -38.17 13.94 14.19
CA ALA A 113 -37.46 15.21 14.18
C ALA A 113 -35.95 14.96 14.17
N VAL A 114 -35.23 15.85 13.51
CA VAL A 114 -33.75 15.85 13.44
C VAL A 114 -33.27 17.26 13.74
N THR A 115 -32.33 17.38 14.67
CA THR A 115 -31.61 18.63 14.97
C THR A 115 -30.13 18.40 14.78
N PHE A 116 -29.53 19.14 13.84
CA PHE A 116 -28.10 19.03 13.56
C PHE A 116 -27.30 19.94 14.49
N GLY A 117 -26.24 19.38 15.06
CA GLY A 117 -25.20 20.08 15.80
C GLY A 117 -23.84 20.03 15.05
N SER A 118 -22.78 20.55 15.65
CA SER A 118 -21.42 20.45 15.10
C SER A 118 -20.93 19.00 15.20
N GLY A 119 -20.95 18.26 14.08
CA GLY A 119 -20.51 16.87 14.02
C GLY A 119 -21.46 15.84 14.64
N THR A 120 -22.67 16.25 15.04
CA THR A 120 -23.66 15.37 15.67
C THR A 120 -25.06 15.65 15.12
N ALA A 121 -25.97 14.68 15.23
CA ALA A 121 -27.42 14.89 15.02
C ALA A 121 -28.19 14.30 16.16
N THR A 122 -29.12 15.09 16.72
CA THR A 122 -30.08 14.62 17.70
C THR A 122 -31.35 14.19 16.98
N LEU A 123 -31.71 12.93 17.17
CA LEU A 123 -32.86 12.29 16.56
C LEU A 123 -33.97 12.13 17.59
N THR A 124 -35.18 12.53 17.23
CA THR A 124 -36.39 12.14 17.96
C THR A 124 -37.10 11.06 17.16
N VAL A 125 -37.25 9.88 17.74
CA VAL A 125 -37.78 8.71 17.04
C VAL A 125 -39.00 8.15 17.77
N ARG A 126 -39.89 7.52 17.01
CA ARG A 126 -41.09 6.86 17.55
C ARG A 126 -41.15 5.43 17.07
N SER A 127 -41.44 4.50 17.97
CA SER A 127 -41.60 3.08 17.62
C SER A 127 -42.71 2.88 16.58
N VAL A 128 -42.41 2.08 15.55
CA VAL A 128 -43.42 1.72 14.53
C VAL A 128 -44.53 0.84 15.08
N GLY A 129 -44.22 -0.01 16.07
CA GLY A 129 -45.19 -0.88 16.73
C GLY A 129 -46.11 -0.19 17.76
N GLY A 130 -46.03 1.14 17.90
CA GLY A 130 -46.82 1.90 18.85
C GLY A 130 -46.37 1.79 20.31
N ASN A 131 -47.21 2.21 21.24
CA ASN A 131 -46.86 2.26 22.67
C ASN A 131 -46.65 0.89 23.32
N SER A 132 -47.20 -0.17 22.74
CA SER A 132 -47.05 -1.54 23.22
C SER A 132 -45.72 -2.19 22.80
N SER A 133 -45.01 -1.59 21.89
CA SER A 133 -43.73 -2.10 21.39
C SER A 133 -42.63 -1.05 21.62
N ALA A 134 -42.10 -1.01 22.85
CA ALA A 134 -41.06 -0.09 23.21
C ALA A 134 -39.83 -0.29 22.31
N PHE A 135 -39.24 0.82 21.83
CA PHE A 135 -37.97 0.86 21.15
C PHE A 135 -36.92 1.30 22.15
N TYR A 136 -35.77 0.63 22.17
CA TYR A 136 -34.71 0.88 23.13
C TYR A 136 -33.47 1.47 22.42
N ALA A 137 -32.81 2.38 23.10
CA ALA A 137 -31.55 2.96 22.63
C ALA A 137 -30.64 3.13 23.82
N THR A 138 -29.40 2.63 23.69
CA THR A 138 -28.34 2.81 24.68
C THR A 138 -27.12 3.43 24.01
N VAL A 139 -26.25 4.07 24.80
CA VAL A 139 -25.00 4.62 24.29
C VAL A 139 -24.14 3.48 23.74
N ASN A 140 -23.48 3.71 22.63
CA ASN A 140 -22.70 2.77 21.82
C ASN A 140 -23.53 1.78 20.99
N ASP A 141 -24.88 1.80 21.03
CA ASP A 141 -25.65 1.04 20.07
C ASP A 141 -25.39 1.54 18.65
N THR A 142 -25.28 0.63 17.72
CA THR A 142 -25.21 0.94 16.29
C THR A 142 -26.61 1.11 15.73
N ILE A 143 -26.81 2.14 14.91
CA ILE A 143 -28.06 2.42 14.19
C ILE A 143 -27.85 2.17 12.71
N ALA A 144 -28.77 1.44 12.11
CA ALA A 144 -28.86 1.29 10.66
C ALA A 144 -30.13 1.96 10.14
N PHE A 145 -30.01 2.77 9.09
CA PHE A 145 -31.14 3.34 8.37
C PHE A 145 -31.60 2.33 7.32
N SER A 146 -32.77 1.75 7.54
CA SER A 146 -33.26 0.64 6.72
C SER A 146 -34.10 1.08 5.52
N SER A 147 -34.92 2.10 5.67
CA SER A 147 -35.79 2.60 4.62
C SER A 147 -36.43 3.95 5.03
N ASN A 148 -37.46 4.38 4.36
CA ASN A 148 -38.24 5.56 4.74
C ASN A 148 -39.73 5.29 4.60
N ALA A 149 -40.55 6.02 5.36
CA ALA A 149 -42.01 5.95 5.31
C ALA A 149 -42.63 7.34 5.40
N PHE A 150 -43.46 7.67 4.43
CA PHE A 150 -44.19 8.94 4.35
C PHE A 150 -45.70 8.69 4.28
N SER A 151 -46.51 9.68 4.71
CA SER A 151 -47.96 9.63 4.57
C SER A 151 -48.39 9.99 3.13
N GLU A 152 -49.59 9.60 2.80
CA GLU A 152 -50.29 10.07 1.60
C GLU A 152 -50.27 11.59 1.58
N LYS A 153 -50.08 12.35 0.71
CA LYS A 153 -50.01 13.83 0.67
C LYS A 153 -48.93 14.48 1.52
N SER A 154 -47.87 13.74 1.89
CA SER A 154 -46.71 14.35 2.52
C SER A 154 -45.90 15.20 1.53
N THR A 155 -45.28 16.27 2.02
CA THR A 155 -44.30 17.04 1.21
C THR A 155 -43.09 16.21 0.91
N ALA A 156 -42.39 16.53 -0.20
CA ALA A 156 -41.15 15.87 -0.54
C ALA A 156 -40.10 15.97 0.59
N PRO A 157 -39.40 14.90 0.91
CA PRO A 157 -38.37 14.93 1.95
C PRO A 157 -37.20 15.84 1.56
N THR A 158 -36.48 16.31 2.57
CA THR A 158 -35.26 17.08 2.37
C THR A 158 -34.25 16.30 1.50
N ASN A 159 -33.64 16.96 0.53
CA ASN A 159 -32.66 16.35 -0.36
C ASN A 159 -31.41 15.95 0.43
N ARG A 160 -30.90 14.75 0.16
CA ARG A 160 -29.56 14.29 0.60
C ARG A 160 -28.56 14.44 -0.50
N ARG A 161 -27.36 14.89 -0.15
CA ARG A 161 -26.23 14.92 -1.06
C ARG A 161 -25.11 14.12 -0.46
N TYR A 162 -24.66 13.11 -1.17
CA TYR A 162 -23.49 12.32 -0.80
C TYR A 162 -22.26 12.96 -1.40
N GLY A 163 -21.26 13.21 -0.57
CA GLY A 163 -19.98 13.77 -1.01
C GLY A 163 -19.04 12.66 -1.50
N LEU A 164 -18.17 13.01 -2.42
CA LEU A 164 -17.06 12.14 -2.80
C LEU A 164 -15.91 12.32 -1.81
N THR A 165 -15.32 11.21 -1.38
CA THR A 165 -14.07 11.26 -0.61
C THR A 165 -12.90 11.35 -1.57
N LYS A 166 -12.01 12.31 -1.31
CA LYS A 166 -10.81 12.54 -2.10
C LYS A 166 -9.61 11.89 -1.42
N TYR A 167 -8.92 11.02 -2.14
CA TYR A 167 -7.58 10.53 -1.80
C TYR A 167 -6.58 11.14 -2.76
N TYR A 168 -5.38 11.46 -2.28
CA TYR A 168 -4.33 12.01 -3.13
C TYR A 168 -2.98 11.41 -2.78
N ASN A 169 -2.08 11.36 -3.75
CA ASN A 169 -0.70 11.00 -3.53
C ASN A 169 0.20 11.77 -4.52
N ASN A 170 1.49 11.78 -4.22
CA ASN A 170 2.49 12.52 -4.97
C ASN A 170 3.31 11.58 -5.86
N ILE A 171 3.89 12.14 -6.92
CA ILE A 171 4.92 11.49 -7.72
C ILE A 171 6.28 11.92 -7.18
N GLN A 172 7.14 10.97 -6.90
CA GLN A 172 8.50 11.19 -6.41
C GLN A 172 9.49 11.09 -7.55
N ILE A 173 10.51 11.94 -7.51
CA ILE A 173 11.65 11.91 -8.43
C ILE A 173 12.75 11.08 -7.78
N PHE A 174 13.09 9.94 -8.39
CA PHE A 174 14.22 9.12 -8.00
C PHE A 174 15.38 9.37 -8.94
N ARG A 175 16.56 9.51 -8.39
CA ARG A 175 17.81 9.72 -9.16
C ARG A 175 18.94 8.89 -8.58
N GLU A 176 19.77 8.35 -9.47
CA GLU A 176 21.04 7.74 -9.12
C GLU A 176 22.09 8.13 -10.17
N VAL A 177 23.32 8.20 -9.74
CA VAL A 177 24.44 8.67 -10.57
C VAL A 177 25.60 7.71 -10.42
N ASP A 178 26.23 7.38 -11.55
CA ASP A 178 27.50 6.68 -11.62
C ASP A 178 28.52 7.55 -12.35
N GLU A 179 29.65 7.79 -11.71
CA GLU A 179 30.72 8.61 -12.29
C GLU A 179 32.03 7.82 -12.33
N ILE A 180 32.67 7.81 -13.48
CA ILE A 180 33.90 7.12 -13.72
C ILE A 180 34.91 8.03 -14.42
N THR A 181 36.15 8.03 -13.94
CA THR A 181 37.21 8.79 -14.57
C THR A 181 37.83 8.05 -15.75
N ASP A 182 38.59 8.75 -16.59
CA ASP A 182 39.30 8.17 -17.75
C ASP A 182 40.21 7.00 -17.33
N VAL A 183 40.98 7.19 -16.26
CA VAL A 183 41.89 6.16 -15.74
C VAL A 183 41.14 4.91 -15.28
N GLN A 184 39.97 5.08 -14.61
CA GLN A 184 39.14 3.97 -14.16
C GLN A 184 38.47 3.23 -15.32
N LYS A 185 38.14 3.94 -16.41
CA LYS A 185 37.52 3.35 -17.61
C LYS A 185 38.47 2.43 -18.32
N VAL A 186 39.78 2.75 -18.33
CA VAL A 186 40.84 1.95 -18.97
C VAL A 186 41.38 0.86 -18.05
N ALA A 187 41.26 1.03 -16.74
CA ALA A 187 41.72 0.06 -15.75
C ALA A 187 41.01 -1.30 -15.94
N LYS A 188 41.82 -2.35 -16.13
CA LYS A 188 41.32 -3.72 -16.17
C LYS A 188 41.17 -4.24 -14.74
N ILE A 189 40.07 -4.90 -14.45
CA ILE A 189 39.87 -5.67 -13.22
C ILE A 189 40.09 -7.15 -13.51
N GLU A 190 40.51 -7.89 -12.49
CA GLU A 190 40.80 -9.33 -12.60
C GLU A 190 39.52 -10.18 -12.79
N VAL A 191 38.36 -9.57 -12.67
CA VAL A 191 37.07 -10.24 -12.71
C VAL A 191 36.33 -9.89 -13.99
N ASN A 192 35.75 -10.90 -14.63
CA ASN A 192 34.98 -10.74 -15.85
C ASN A 192 33.49 -10.39 -15.52
N VAL A 193 32.98 -9.25 -16.00
CA VAL A 193 31.58 -8.85 -15.87
C VAL A 193 31.00 -8.67 -17.26
N GLY A 194 30.04 -9.52 -17.62
CA GLY A 194 29.39 -9.44 -18.92
C GLY A 194 30.31 -9.57 -20.14
N GLY A 195 31.39 -10.34 -20.03
CA GLY A 195 32.39 -10.53 -21.08
C GLY A 195 33.46 -9.44 -21.14
N GLN A 196 33.50 -8.52 -20.20
CA GLN A 196 34.47 -7.42 -20.14
C GLN A 196 35.18 -7.39 -18.79
N TYR A 197 36.49 -7.17 -18.83
CA TYR A 197 37.37 -6.98 -17.66
C TYR A 197 37.44 -5.48 -17.30
N SER A 198 36.27 -4.83 -17.16
CA SER A 198 36.15 -3.40 -16.84
C SER A 198 35.25 -3.19 -15.61
N ILE A 199 35.64 -2.24 -14.76
CA ILE A 199 34.86 -1.88 -13.58
C ILE A 199 33.53 -1.19 -13.93
N LEU A 200 33.45 -0.54 -15.08
CA LEU A 200 32.28 0.23 -15.49
C LEU A 200 30.98 -0.59 -15.55
N PRO A 201 30.92 -1.76 -16.23
CA PRO A 201 29.69 -2.54 -16.28
C PRO A 201 29.21 -2.99 -14.90
N TYR A 202 30.11 -3.33 -14.01
CA TYR A 202 29.83 -3.78 -12.67
C TYR A 202 29.21 -2.64 -11.83
N GLN A 203 29.83 -1.45 -11.81
CA GLN A 203 29.31 -0.29 -11.09
C GLN A 203 27.95 0.14 -11.62
N THR A 204 27.79 0.19 -12.93
CA THR A 204 26.52 0.54 -13.59
C THR A 204 25.41 -0.41 -13.17
N ILE A 205 25.64 -1.72 -13.15
CA ILE A 205 24.64 -2.71 -12.71
C ILE A 205 24.29 -2.51 -11.22
N GLN A 206 25.30 -2.33 -10.37
CA GLN A 206 25.07 -2.13 -8.94
C GLN A 206 24.26 -0.87 -8.65
N LYS A 207 24.58 0.25 -9.29
CA LYS A 207 23.88 1.52 -9.13
C LYS A 207 22.43 1.45 -9.63
N TYR A 208 22.20 0.79 -10.75
CA TYR A 208 20.86 0.58 -11.29
C TYR A 208 20.02 -0.34 -10.38
N THR A 209 20.64 -1.41 -9.85
CA THR A 209 19.97 -2.30 -8.88
C THR A 209 19.62 -1.55 -7.58
N LYS A 210 20.52 -0.66 -7.12
CA LYS A 210 20.22 0.22 -5.97
C LYS A 210 19.04 1.13 -6.25
N LEU A 211 18.99 1.79 -7.42
CA LEU A 211 17.84 2.64 -7.80
C LEU A 211 16.53 1.86 -7.77
N LYS A 212 16.51 0.64 -8.31
CA LYS A 212 15.33 -0.23 -8.23
C LYS A 212 14.95 -0.55 -6.79
N GLY A 213 15.94 -0.87 -5.95
CA GLY A 213 15.72 -1.12 -4.53
C GLY A 213 15.11 0.07 -3.80
N ASP A 214 15.62 1.28 -4.03
CA ASP A 214 15.12 2.52 -3.44
C ASP A 214 13.66 2.79 -3.86
N ILE A 215 13.32 2.57 -5.13
CA ILE A 215 11.94 2.68 -5.62
C ILE A 215 11.05 1.66 -4.93
N SER A 216 11.49 0.41 -4.83
CA SER A 216 10.72 -0.68 -4.24
C SER A 216 10.43 -0.44 -2.75
N VAL A 217 11.42 0.05 -2.01
CA VAL A 217 11.26 0.41 -0.58
C VAL A 217 10.27 1.55 -0.42
N GLN A 218 10.38 2.58 -1.25
CA GLN A 218 9.47 3.73 -1.18
C GLN A 218 8.04 3.35 -1.54
N MET A 219 7.84 2.50 -2.57
CA MET A 219 6.51 2.02 -2.96
C MET A 219 5.88 1.13 -1.89
N LEU A 220 6.67 0.45 -1.07
CA LEU A 220 6.17 -0.37 0.03
C LEU A 220 5.92 0.43 1.30
N ALA A 221 6.94 1.12 1.82
CA ALA A 221 6.95 1.70 3.16
C ALA A 221 7.12 3.22 3.18
N GLY A 222 7.16 3.88 2.03
CA GLY A 222 7.31 5.33 1.94
C GLY A 222 6.13 6.08 2.53
N ALA A 223 6.41 7.22 3.16
CA ALA A 223 5.41 8.17 3.62
C ALA A 223 5.21 9.28 2.59
N GLN A 224 3.97 9.72 2.44
CA GLN A 224 3.63 10.87 1.61
C GLN A 224 4.11 12.16 2.28
N SER A 225 4.77 13.04 1.52
CA SER A 225 5.07 14.39 2.01
C SER A 225 3.81 15.27 2.00
N SER A 226 3.71 16.15 2.99
CA SER A 226 2.68 17.20 3.01
C SER A 226 2.95 18.33 2.01
N THR A 227 4.18 18.41 1.48
CA THR A 227 4.60 19.41 0.51
C THR A 227 4.01 19.10 -0.85
N LEU A 228 3.33 20.07 -1.46
CA LEU A 228 2.78 19.97 -2.82
C LEU A 228 3.69 20.70 -3.83
N PHE A 229 3.63 20.28 -5.06
CA PHE A 229 4.34 20.96 -6.15
C PHE A 229 3.80 22.39 -6.31
N GLY A 230 4.70 23.35 -6.24
CA GLY A 230 4.34 24.77 -6.35
C GLY A 230 3.96 25.45 -5.02
N ASP A 231 4.12 24.79 -3.89
CA ASP A 231 3.96 25.42 -2.57
C ASP A 231 4.90 26.62 -2.42
N ALA A 232 4.35 27.75 -1.98
CA ALA A 232 5.12 28.98 -1.75
C ALA A 232 6.00 28.89 -0.48
N SER A 233 5.62 28.01 0.46
CA SER A 233 6.35 27.77 1.71
C SER A 233 6.38 26.26 2.01
N PRO A 234 7.13 25.49 1.21
CA PRO A 234 7.16 24.03 1.35
C PRO A 234 7.88 23.62 2.64
N PHE A 235 7.34 22.65 3.35
CA PHE A 235 7.96 22.07 4.54
C PHE A 235 9.24 21.30 4.20
N LEU A 236 9.27 20.61 3.06
CA LEU A 236 10.41 19.85 2.59
C LEU A 236 10.96 20.47 1.30
N THR A 237 12.22 20.92 1.37
CA THR A 237 12.91 21.57 0.25
C THR A 237 14.24 20.92 -0.04
N ASP A 238 14.66 20.96 -1.28
CA ASP A 238 16.02 20.61 -1.69
C ASP A 238 16.99 21.72 -1.27
N VAL A 239 18.03 21.32 -0.55
CA VAL A 239 19.02 22.24 0.03
C VAL A 239 19.78 23.04 -1.04
N SER A 240 19.98 22.44 -2.22
CA SER A 240 20.76 23.04 -3.32
C SER A 240 19.94 24.01 -4.17
N THR A 241 18.65 23.75 -4.36
CA THR A 241 17.78 24.50 -5.25
C THR A 241 16.72 25.31 -4.56
N GLY A 242 16.44 25.03 -3.27
CA GLY A 242 15.33 25.61 -2.50
C GLY A 242 13.94 25.19 -2.99
N LEU A 243 13.86 24.29 -3.97
CA LEU A 243 12.59 23.84 -4.56
C LEU A 243 11.90 22.79 -3.67
N PRO A 244 10.56 22.69 -3.76
CA PRO A 244 9.79 21.69 -3.04
C PRO A 244 10.20 20.26 -3.38
N VAL A 245 10.43 19.43 -2.36
CA VAL A 245 10.67 17.99 -2.52
C VAL A 245 9.39 17.24 -2.16
N GLN A 246 8.99 16.32 -3.03
CA GLN A 246 7.82 15.47 -2.84
C GLN A 246 8.23 14.02 -2.66
N THR A 247 7.59 13.34 -1.71
CA THR A 247 7.71 11.89 -1.53
C THR A 247 6.37 11.24 -1.77
N THR A 248 6.38 10.05 -2.40
CA THR A 248 5.18 9.25 -2.61
C THR A 248 4.87 8.39 -1.39
N GLY A 249 3.60 8.30 -1.04
CA GLY A 249 3.12 7.32 -0.05
C GLY A 249 3.14 5.91 -0.65
N GLY A 250 3.68 4.95 0.09
CA GLY A 250 3.73 3.53 -0.27
C GLY A 250 2.46 2.78 0.17
N LEU A 251 2.48 1.45 -0.05
CA LEU A 251 1.36 0.58 0.31
C LEU A 251 1.03 0.65 1.81
N ASP A 252 2.04 0.59 2.67
CA ASP A 252 1.86 0.66 4.13
C ASP A 252 1.21 1.98 4.56
N TRP A 253 1.65 3.09 3.99
CA TRP A 253 1.07 4.40 4.24
C TRP A 253 -0.40 4.48 3.80
N TYR A 254 -0.73 3.95 2.60
CA TYR A 254 -2.11 3.94 2.11
C TYR A 254 -3.03 3.15 3.03
N VAL A 255 -2.62 1.94 3.40
CA VAL A 255 -3.44 1.06 4.24
C VAL A 255 -3.59 1.64 5.64
N THR A 256 -2.52 2.19 6.23
CA THR A 256 -2.58 2.80 7.57
C THR A 256 -3.41 4.09 7.59
N THR A 257 -3.39 4.89 6.50
CA THR A 257 -4.06 6.20 6.47
C THR A 257 -5.52 6.09 6.04
N TYR A 258 -5.84 5.24 5.07
CA TYR A 258 -7.15 5.19 4.42
C TYR A 258 -7.79 3.80 4.42
N GLY A 259 -7.02 2.75 4.67
CA GLY A 259 -7.47 1.36 4.72
C GLY A 259 -7.81 0.89 6.13
N ILE A 260 -7.68 -0.40 6.33
CA ILE A 260 -7.89 -1.06 7.63
C ILE A 260 -6.53 -1.46 8.18
N ALA A 261 -6.20 -0.97 9.38
CA ALA A 261 -4.99 -1.38 10.10
C ALA A 261 -5.40 -2.00 11.43
N ASP A 262 -5.06 -3.27 11.62
CA ASP A 262 -5.45 -4.05 12.78
C ASP A 262 -4.30 -4.99 13.23
N GLN A 263 -4.43 -5.58 14.39
CA GLN A 263 -3.42 -6.48 14.93
C GLN A 263 -4.05 -7.63 15.71
N ALA A 264 -3.39 -8.79 15.72
CA ALA A 264 -3.80 -9.92 16.52
C ALA A 264 -3.83 -9.57 18.02
N ALA A 265 -4.83 -10.06 18.73
CA ALA A 265 -4.97 -9.87 20.17
C ALA A 265 -3.74 -10.38 20.94
N VAL A 266 -3.10 -11.44 20.44
CA VAL A 266 -1.83 -11.99 20.96
C VAL A 266 -0.82 -12.07 19.82
N LEU A 267 0.20 -11.24 19.86
CA LEU A 267 1.26 -11.26 18.85
C LEU A 267 2.02 -12.60 18.89
N GLY A 268 2.34 -13.12 17.70
CA GLY A 268 2.98 -14.44 17.54
C GLY A 268 2.00 -15.57 17.28
N THR A 269 0.68 -15.32 17.32
CA THR A 269 -0.39 -16.27 17.03
C THR A 269 -1.16 -15.89 15.79
N PHE A 270 -1.68 -16.89 15.09
CA PHE A 270 -2.61 -16.73 13.98
C PHE A 270 -3.53 -17.97 13.97
N GLY A 271 -4.83 -17.76 13.94
CA GLY A 271 -5.84 -18.79 14.01
C GLY A 271 -7.15 -18.39 13.37
N PHE A 272 -8.20 -19.14 13.63
CA PHE A 272 -9.55 -18.86 13.09
C PHE A 272 -10.12 -17.54 13.61
N THR A 273 -9.84 -17.18 14.86
CA THR A 273 -10.32 -15.92 15.46
C THR A 273 -9.81 -14.71 14.67
N GLU A 274 -8.52 -14.71 14.33
CA GLU A 274 -7.90 -13.64 13.55
C GLU A 274 -8.42 -13.62 12.12
N ILE A 275 -8.69 -14.80 11.52
CA ILE A 275 -9.26 -14.88 10.17
C ILE A 275 -10.71 -14.37 10.17
N ASP A 276 -11.52 -14.73 11.17
CA ASP A 276 -12.90 -14.24 11.31
C ASP A 276 -12.92 -12.72 11.47
N GLU A 277 -12.04 -12.13 12.28
CA GLU A 277 -11.89 -10.69 12.43
C GLU A 277 -11.52 -9.99 11.12
N ILE A 278 -10.59 -10.57 10.35
CA ILE A 278 -10.22 -10.07 9.03
C ILE A 278 -11.41 -10.10 8.07
N ILE A 279 -12.18 -11.20 8.07
CA ILE A 279 -13.36 -11.36 7.22
C ILE A 279 -14.47 -10.40 7.63
N ASP A 280 -14.71 -10.22 8.94
CA ASP A 280 -15.70 -9.27 9.45
C ASP A 280 -15.38 -7.84 8.99
N ASN A 281 -14.09 -7.46 9.00
CA ASN A 281 -13.63 -6.18 8.46
C ASN A 281 -13.91 -6.06 6.96
N PHE A 282 -13.72 -7.12 6.17
CA PHE A 282 -14.04 -7.12 4.74
C PHE A 282 -15.53 -7.03 4.48
N ILE A 283 -16.34 -7.74 5.25
CA ILE A 283 -17.81 -7.66 5.17
C ILE A 283 -18.28 -6.25 5.49
N ALA A 284 -17.76 -5.64 6.55
CA ALA A 284 -18.12 -4.29 6.97
C ALA A 284 -17.82 -3.24 5.89
N ASN A 285 -16.72 -3.42 5.16
CA ASN A 285 -16.30 -2.52 4.07
C ASN A 285 -16.73 -2.99 2.67
N LYS A 286 -17.51 -4.08 2.56
CA LYS A 286 -17.97 -4.66 1.28
C LYS A 286 -16.82 -4.97 0.33
N ALA A 287 -15.71 -5.44 0.89
CA ALA A 287 -14.57 -5.84 0.11
C ALA A 287 -14.86 -7.09 -0.73
N PRO A 288 -14.17 -7.27 -1.86
CA PRO A 288 -14.27 -8.49 -2.69
C PRO A 288 -13.86 -9.74 -1.89
N THR A 289 -14.14 -10.90 -2.45
CA THR A 289 -13.83 -12.18 -1.80
C THR A 289 -12.44 -12.71 -2.09
N ASP A 290 -11.78 -12.24 -3.14
CA ASP A 290 -10.48 -12.73 -3.59
C ASP A 290 -9.37 -11.73 -3.26
N HIS A 291 -8.42 -12.15 -2.42
CA HIS A 291 -7.32 -11.31 -1.98
C HIS A 291 -5.96 -11.96 -2.24
N MET A 292 -5.01 -11.14 -2.63
CA MET A 292 -3.59 -11.45 -2.57
C MET A 292 -3.04 -10.96 -1.23
N VAL A 293 -2.29 -11.79 -0.53
CA VAL A 293 -1.75 -11.49 0.80
C VAL A 293 -0.25 -11.40 0.72
N PHE A 294 0.28 -10.19 0.77
CA PHE A 294 1.72 -9.96 0.81
C PHE A 294 2.24 -10.11 2.24
N CYS A 295 3.31 -10.86 2.42
CA CYS A 295 3.88 -11.10 3.74
C CYS A 295 5.40 -11.28 3.70
N GLY A 296 6.05 -10.93 4.82
CA GLY A 296 7.45 -11.27 5.07
C GLY A 296 7.59 -12.70 5.61
N SER A 297 8.82 -13.21 5.67
CA SER A 297 9.08 -14.59 6.10
C SER A 297 8.64 -14.88 7.54
N LYS A 298 8.60 -13.87 8.41
CA LYS A 298 8.15 -14.05 9.80
C LYS A 298 6.64 -14.31 9.88
N ALA A 299 5.84 -13.48 9.21
CA ALA A 299 4.40 -13.66 9.10
C ALA A 299 4.06 -14.94 8.32
N TYR A 300 4.73 -15.18 7.20
CA TYR A 300 4.54 -16.39 6.39
C TYR A 300 4.77 -17.68 7.19
N ARG A 301 5.82 -17.74 8.02
CA ARG A 301 6.10 -18.91 8.87
C ARG A 301 5.02 -19.16 9.92
N ILE A 302 4.40 -18.12 10.49
CA ILE A 302 3.31 -18.26 11.45
C ILE A 302 2.07 -18.81 10.77
N VAL A 303 1.69 -18.23 9.62
CA VAL A 303 0.57 -18.72 8.81
C VAL A 303 0.80 -20.18 8.38
N SER A 304 1.98 -20.51 7.88
CA SER A 304 2.33 -21.88 7.47
C SER A 304 2.25 -22.87 8.62
N LYS A 305 2.66 -22.48 9.86
CA LYS A 305 2.50 -23.33 11.05
C LYS A 305 1.03 -23.57 11.39
N PHE A 306 0.19 -22.55 11.33
CA PHE A 306 -1.24 -22.67 11.55
C PHE A 306 -1.87 -23.65 10.54
N LEU A 307 -1.60 -23.46 9.26
CA LEU A 307 -2.16 -24.31 8.20
C LEU A 307 -1.65 -25.75 8.27
N LYS A 308 -0.39 -25.95 8.69
CA LYS A 308 0.16 -27.29 8.94
C LYS A 308 -0.52 -27.97 10.12
N ASN A 309 -0.77 -27.24 11.20
CA ASN A 309 -1.50 -27.78 12.36
C ASN A 309 -2.94 -28.17 12.00
N LEU A 310 -3.59 -27.36 11.16
CA LEU A 310 -4.93 -27.62 10.66
C LEU A 310 -4.98 -28.90 9.80
N ALA A 311 -4.00 -29.07 8.92
CA ALA A 311 -3.88 -30.28 8.09
C ALA A 311 -3.63 -31.54 8.94
N SER A 312 -2.84 -31.44 10.01
CA SER A 312 -2.54 -32.57 10.90
C SER A 312 -3.72 -32.97 11.80
N SER A 313 -4.67 -32.05 12.06
CA SER A 313 -5.88 -32.31 12.85
C SER A 313 -7.05 -32.92 12.06
N GLY A 314 -6.84 -33.34 10.82
CA GLY A 314 -7.84 -34.07 10.01
C GLY A 314 -8.92 -33.19 9.37
N VAL A 315 -8.76 -31.87 9.37
CA VAL A 315 -9.65 -30.96 8.64
C VAL A 315 -9.33 -31.05 7.14
N THR A 316 -10.20 -31.70 6.40
CA THR A 316 -10.00 -32.10 4.99
C THR A 316 -10.07 -30.96 3.95
N SER A 317 -10.25 -29.74 4.36
CA SER A 317 -10.46 -28.61 3.42
C SER A 317 -9.20 -27.78 3.11
N VAL A 318 -8.05 -28.11 3.71
CA VAL A 318 -6.79 -27.46 3.36
C VAL A 318 -6.15 -28.22 2.21
N ARG A 319 -6.11 -27.59 1.04
CA ARG A 319 -5.42 -28.15 -0.11
C ARG A 319 -3.93 -27.95 0.05
N ILE A 320 -3.22 -28.96 0.58
CA ILE A 320 -1.77 -28.99 0.59
C ILE A 320 -1.31 -29.62 -0.71
N MET A 321 -0.66 -28.86 -1.58
CA MET A 321 0.04 -29.43 -2.72
C MET A 321 1.34 -30.06 -2.23
N LEU A 322 1.37 -31.37 -2.16
CA LEU A 322 2.59 -32.17 -2.04
C LEU A 322 3.14 -32.36 -3.45
N ASP A 323 4.14 -31.61 -3.82
CA ASP A 323 4.98 -31.98 -4.94
C ASP A 323 5.91 -33.09 -4.49
N GLY A 324 5.91 -34.23 -5.17
CA GLY A 324 6.40 -35.57 -4.78
C GLY A 324 7.85 -35.70 -4.29
N LYS A 325 8.41 -34.72 -3.61
CA LYS A 325 9.73 -34.73 -2.96
C LYS A 325 9.64 -34.16 -1.54
N VAL A 326 9.85 -35.07 -0.58
CA VAL A 326 10.23 -34.82 0.82
C VAL A 326 9.99 -33.40 1.36
N ALA A 327 8.83 -33.22 2.04
CA ALA A 327 8.61 -32.25 3.12
C ALA A 327 8.66 -30.74 2.81
N ASP A 328 8.41 -30.28 1.59
CA ASP A 328 8.14 -28.87 1.35
C ASP A 328 6.62 -28.61 1.39
N PHE A 329 6.15 -28.15 2.56
CA PHE A 329 4.78 -27.65 2.73
C PHE A 329 4.75 -26.17 2.33
N GLU A 330 4.52 -25.90 1.08
CA GLU A 330 4.25 -24.54 0.60
C GLU A 330 2.74 -24.36 0.55
N VAL A 331 2.21 -23.41 1.33
CA VAL A 331 0.79 -23.09 1.33
C VAL A 331 0.60 -21.82 0.53
N GLU A 332 0.08 -21.96 -0.67
CA GLU A 332 -0.16 -20.84 -1.56
C GLU A 332 -1.55 -20.22 -1.38
N GLN A 333 -2.54 -21.00 -0.98
CA GLN A 333 -3.93 -20.54 -0.96
C GLN A 333 -4.71 -21.07 0.25
N LEU A 334 -5.46 -20.18 0.91
CA LEU A 334 -6.45 -20.50 1.93
C LEU A 334 -7.84 -20.07 1.44
N LYS A 335 -8.82 -21.00 1.53
CA LYS A 335 -10.25 -20.69 1.32
C LYS A 335 -11.00 -20.89 2.62
N TYR A 336 -11.62 -19.83 3.12
CA TYR A 336 -12.38 -19.86 4.36
C TYR A 336 -13.52 -18.82 4.33
N GLY A 337 -14.71 -19.18 4.83
CA GLY A 337 -15.85 -18.28 4.91
C GLY A 337 -16.32 -17.66 3.58
N GLY A 338 -16.03 -18.31 2.43
CA GLY A 338 -16.31 -17.78 1.10
C GLY A 338 -15.23 -16.85 0.55
N TYR A 339 -14.19 -16.56 1.33
CA TYR A 339 -13.04 -15.76 0.92
C TYR A 339 -11.87 -16.64 0.48
N THR A 340 -11.10 -16.13 -0.46
CA THR A 340 -9.89 -16.77 -0.98
C THR A 340 -8.69 -15.86 -0.71
N PHE A 341 -7.66 -16.41 -0.05
CA PHE A 341 -6.42 -15.72 0.30
C PHE A 341 -5.25 -16.42 -0.36
N ASP A 342 -4.56 -15.73 -1.27
CA ASP A 342 -3.32 -16.22 -1.89
C ASP A 342 -2.13 -15.57 -1.23
N PHE A 343 -1.32 -16.36 -0.54
CA PHE A 343 -0.15 -15.87 0.19
C PHE A 343 1.05 -15.76 -0.74
N VAL A 344 1.64 -14.57 -0.78
CA VAL A 344 2.84 -14.27 -1.55
C VAL A 344 3.92 -13.79 -0.60
N HIS A 345 5.01 -14.54 -0.51
CA HIS A 345 6.19 -14.12 0.23
C HIS A 345 6.97 -13.09 -0.58
N ILE A 346 7.15 -11.90 -0.01
CA ILE A 346 7.94 -10.82 -0.60
C ILE A 346 9.29 -10.73 0.12
N PRO A 347 10.40 -11.15 -0.51
CA PRO A 347 11.72 -11.11 0.12
C PRO A 347 12.18 -9.71 0.53
N LEU A 348 11.64 -8.64 -0.07
CA LEU A 348 11.92 -7.26 0.30
C LEU A 348 11.59 -6.98 1.77
N PHE A 349 10.53 -7.60 2.31
CA PHE A 349 10.13 -7.45 3.72
C PHE A 349 11.15 -8.03 4.70
N ASP A 350 12.06 -8.88 4.22
CA ASP A 350 13.07 -9.57 5.02
C ASP A 350 14.44 -8.88 5.00
N GLN A 351 14.62 -7.84 4.20
CA GLN A 351 15.92 -7.18 4.06
C GLN A 351 16.27 -6.33 5.29
N PRO A 352 17.26 -6.73 6.11
CA PRO A 352 17.61 -6.00 7.33
C PRO A 352 18.25 -4.63 7.07
N GLN A 353 18.83 -4.45 5.87
CA GLN A 353 19.56 -3.25 5.48
C GLN A 353 18.65 -2.08 5.12
N LEU A 354 17.40 -2.36 4.70
CA LEU A 354 16.45 -1.37 4.20
C LEU A 354 15.53 -0.84 5.29
N PHE A 355 15.34 -1.59 6.37
CA PHE A 355 14.44 -1.23 7.45
C PHE A 355 15.15 -1.21 8.80
N SER A 356 14.79 -0.25 9.66
CA SER A 356 15.16 -0.29 11.07
C SER A 356 14.57 -1.55 11.74
N SER A 357 15.11 -1.95 12.88
CA SER A 357 14.60 -3.13 13.60
C SER A 357 13.10 -3.03 13.93
N THR A 358 12.63 -1.84 14.28
CA THR A 358 11.21 -1.58 14.60
C THR A 358 10.33 -1.65 13.34
N LEU A 359 10.72 -0.96 12.26
CA LEU A 359 9.97 -0.98 11.01
C LEU A 359 9.97 -2.37 10.38
N ARG A 360 11.11 -3.05 10.41
CA ARG A 360 11.21 -4.43 9.94
C ARG A 360 10.31 -5.39 10.71
N ALA A 361 10.22 -5.25 12.03
CA ALA A 361 9.33 -6.07 12.84
C ALA A 361 7.86 -5.85 12.47
N ASP A 362 7.47 -4.61 12.19
CA ASP A 362 6.12 -4.25 11.79
C ASP A 362 5.79 -4.78 10.38
N VAL A 363 6.63 -4.50 9.40
CA VAL A 363 6.39 -4.92 7.99
C VAL A 363 6.53 -6.43 7.82
N ASN A 364 7.58 -7.04 8.35
CA ASN A 364 7.85 -8.48 8.25
C ASN A 364 6.82 -9.32 9.05
N GLY A 365 6.28 -8.75 10.13
CA GLY A 365 5.28 -9.38 10.99
C GLY A 365 3.84 -9.11 10.59
N SER A 366 3.59 -8.41 9.48
CA SER A 366 2.26 -8.04 9.02
C SER A 366 1.87 -8.79 7.75
N LEU A 367 0.56 -8.99 7.59
CA LEU A 367 -0.10 -9.47 6.39
C LEU A 367 -0.77 -8.27 5.71
N TYR A 368 -0.50 -8.07 4.42
CA TYR A 368 -1.13 -7.02 3.62
C TYR A 368 -2.10 -7.66 2.64
N PHE A 369 -3.39 -7.50 2.89
CA PHE A 369 -4.46 -8.01 2.05
C PHE A 369 -4.78 -6.99 0.96
N VAL A 370 -4.60 -7.40 -0.28
CA VAL A 370 -4.85 -6.60 -1.48
C VAL A 370 -5.86 -7.34 -2.35
N PRO A 371 -7.03 -6.75 -2.65
CA PRO A 371 -7.99 -7.39 -3.54
C PRO A 371 -7.42 -7.60 -4.95
N LYS A 372 -7.73 -8.74 -5.56
CA LYS A 372 -7.27 -9.10 -6.91
C LYS A 372 -8.15 -8.56 -8.02
N ASP A 373 -9.41 -8.29 -7.72
CA ASP A 373 -10.36 -7.77 -8.68
C ASP A 373 -10.03 -6.33 -9.10
N ASN A 374 -10.62 -5.90 -10.17
CA ASN A 374 -10.56 -4.51 -10.61
C ASN A 374 -11.66 -3.69 -9.91
N VAL A 375 -11.44 -2.39 -9.85
CA VAL A 375 -12.47 -1.43 -9.40
C VAL A 375 -13.26 -0.97 -10.62
N ASP A 376 -14.58 -1.09 -10.53
CA ASP A 376 -15.46 -0.55 -11.55
C ASP A 376 -15.55 0.99 -11.41
N THR A 377 -15.45 1.67 -12.53
CA THR A 377 -15.66 3.12 -12.59
C THR A 377 -17.11 3.41 -12.93
N VAL A 378 -17.59 4.60 -12.55
CA VAL A 378 -18.98 5.03 -12.82
C VAL A 378 -19.32 4.96 -14.33
N ASP A 379 -18.33 5.08 -15.20
CA ASP A 379 -18.47 5.04 -16.67
C ASP A 379 -18.35 3.61 -17.25
N ASN A 380 -18.62 2.57 -16.45
CA ASN A 380 -18.47 1.15 -16.82
C ASN A 380 -17.04 0.75 -17.26
N GLY A 381 -16.05 1.52 -16.88
CA GLY A 381 -14.64 1.15 -17.02
C GLY A 381 -14.19 0.26 -15.87
N SER A 382 -13.10 -0.47 -16.06
CA SER A 382 -12.48 -1.30 -15.03
C SER A 382 -11.01 -0.91 -14.88
N GLN A 383 -10.58 -0.66 -13.66
CA GLN A 383 -9.20 -0.27 -13.35
C GLN A 383 -8.60 -1.18 -12.27
N PRO A 384 -7.30 -1.52 -12.37
CA PRO A 384 -6.63 -2.31 -11.34
C PRO A 384 -6.57 -1.51 -10.03
N ARG A 385 -6.67 -2.23 -8.92
CA ARG A 385 -6.67 -1.62 -7.59
C ARG A 385 -5.36 -0.97 -7.20
N MET A 386 -4.26 -1.49 -7.70
CA MET A 386 -2.94 -0.91 -7.54
C MET A 386 -2.35 -0.60 -8.90
N GLN A 387 -1.77 0.58 -9.05
CA GLN A 387 -1.08 0.96 -10.28
C GLN A 387 0.05 1.95 -10.00
N ILE A 388 1.04 1.92 -10.87
CA ILE A 388 2.14 2.89 -10.83
C ILE A 388 1.76 4.09 -11.69
N ARG A 389 1.72 5.26 -11.08
CA ARG A 389 1.64 6.54 -11.79
C ARG A 389 3.04 6.99 -12.15
N TYR A 390 3.26 7.38 -13.39
CA TYR A 390 4.53 7.93 -13.84
C TYR A 390 4.31 9.18 -14.69
N THR A 391 5.24 10.11 -14.61
CA THR A 391 5.25 11.26 -15.51
C THR A 391 6.10 10.89 -16.73
N PRO A 392 5.51 10.81 -17.92
CA PRO A 392 6.29 10.57 -19.12
C PRO A 392 7.31 11.69 -19.31
N THR A 393 8.54 11.32 -19.61
CA THR A 393 9.60 12.30 -19.87
C THR A 393 9.31 13.01 -21.19
N PRO A 394 9.25 14.37 -21.20
CA PRO A 394 8.89 15.13 -22.40
C PRO A 394 9.97 15.14 -23.50
N PHE A 395 11.12 14.48 -23.27
CA PHE A 395 12.24 14.53 -24.19
C PHE A 395 12.26 13.32 -25.13
N THR A 396 11.87 13.54 -26.36
CA THR A 396 12.03 12.64 -27.51
C THR A 396 13.34 12.88 -28.27
N GLY A 397 14.38 13.41 -27.63
CA GLY A 397 15.68 13.65 -28.26
C GLY A 397 16.55 12.38 -28.29
N SER A 398 17.27 12.16 -29.36
CA SER A 398 18.13 11.01 -29.67
C SER A 398 19.29 10.75 -28.71
N ALA A 399 19.44 11.52 -27.64
CA ALA A 399 20.51 11.38 -26.63
C ALA A 399 20.06 10.73 -25.31
N ALA A 400 18.80 10.35 -25.17
CA ALA A 400 18.31 9.71 -23.96
C ALA A 400 17.79 8.31 -24.28
N ASN A 401 18.49 7.27 -23.82
CA ASN A 401 17.94 5.93 -23.78
C ASN A 401 16.82 5.93 -22.75
N THR A 402 15.59 5.97 -23.21
CA THR A 402 14.44 5.69 -22.38
C THR A 402 14.23 4.17 -22.38
N SER A 403 13.95 3.59 -21.21
CA SER A 403 13.47 2.20 -21.16
C SER A 403 12.23 2.07 -22.07
N ALA A 404 11.96 0.90 -22.61
CA ALA A 404 10.89 0.63 -23.56
C ALA A 404 9.50 1.15 -23.12
N ASN A 405 9.32 1.42 -21.81
CA ASN A 405 8.08 1.93 -21.21
C ASN A 405 8.14 3.43 -20.81
N GLY A 406 9.23 4.15 -21.12
CA GLY A 406 9.38 5.57 -20.73
C GLY A 406 9.49 5.82 -19.22
N LEU A 407 9.66 4.75 -18.40
CA LEU A 407 9.67 4.84 -16.94
C LEU A 407 10.99 5.36 -16.39
N VAL A 408 12.11 4.97 -16.98
CA VAL A 408 13.45 5.39 -16.53
C VAL A 408 14.14 6.11 -17.67
N ARG A 409 14.67 7.30 -17.38
CA ARG A 409 15.51 8.07 -18.27
C ARG A 409 16.96 7.85 -17.91
N GLU A 410 17.79 7.53 -18.90
CA GLU A 410 19.25 7.48 -18.80
C GLU A 410 19.85 8.55 -19.69
N TRP A 411 20.84 9.29 -19.18
CA TRP A 411 21.67 10.18 -19.99
C TRP A 411 23.09 10.22 -19.47
N ARG A 412 24.03 10.50 -20.37
CA ARG A 412 25.47 10.53 -20.08
C ARG A 412 26.02 11.92 -20.33
N ILE A 413 26.88 12.37 -19.43
CA ILE A 413 27.59 13.66 -19.52
C ILE A 413 29.07 13.46 -19.24
N GLY A 414 29.90 14.47 -19.60
CA GLY A 414 31.36 14.47 -19.44
C GLY A 414 32.10 14.46 -20.78
N ALA A 415 33.42 14.62 -20.74
CA ALA A 415 34.27 14.57 -21.95
C ALA A 415 34.30 13.19 -22.60
N LEU A 416 34.04 12.13 -21.82
CA LEU A 416 34.05 10.74 -22.30
C LEU A 416 32.65 10.24 -22.71
N ALA A 417 31.66 11.10 -22.71
CA ALA A 417 30.35 10.82 -23.25
C ALA A 417 30.34 10.79 -24.77
N GLU A 418 29.36 10.12 -25.38
CA GLU A 418 29.21 10.06 -26.83
C GLU A 418 29.15 11.46 -27.50
N ILE A 419 28.54 12.41 -26.79
CA ILE A 419 28.60 13.83 -27.11
C ILE A 419 29.28 14.52 -25.93
N PRO A 420 30.50 15.05 -26.08
CA PRO A 420 31.21 15.71 -24.98
C PRO A 420 30.42 16.94 -24.47
N THR A 421 30.21 16.99 -23.16
CA THR A 421 29.46 18.09 -22.51
C THR A 421 30.31 18.87 -21.51
N SER A 422 31.57 18.45 -21.30
CA SER A 422 32.51 19.07 -20.36
C SER A 422 33.94 18.82 -20.81
N ASP A 423 34.87 19.67 -20.44
CA ASP A 423 36.30 19.51 -20.68
C ASP A 423 36.97 18.59 -19.66
N THR A 424 36.24 18.20 -18.61
CA THR A 424 36.76 17.31 -17.56
C THR A 424 36.68 15.87 -17.99
N ALA A 425 37.79 15.10 -17.88
CA ALA A 425 37.91 13.71 -18.33
C ALA A 425 37.16 12.74 -17.38
N TYR A 426 35.84 12.74 -17.44
CA TYR A 426 34.96 11.78 -16.73
C TYR A 426 33.81 11.35 -17.64
N LEU A 427 33.18 10.25 -17.28
CA LEU A 427 31.87 9.79 -17.78
C LEU A 427 30.93 9.69 -16.61
N GLN A 428 29.86 10.45 -16.64
CA GLN A 428 28.81 10.37 -15.64
C GLN A 428 27.53 9.84 -16.30
N THR A 429 27.05 8.72 -15.82
CA THR A 429 25.75 8.13 -16.21
C THR A 429 24.73 8.48 -15.16
N ASN A 430 23.64 9.10 -15.58
CA ASN A 430 22.56 9.52 -14.71
C ASN A 430 21.30 8.72 -15.03
N TRP A 431 20.63 8.24 -14.01
CA TRP A 431 19.30 7.63 -14.12
C TRP A 431 18.30 8.47 -13.33
N GLN A 432 17.14 8.69 -13.94
CA GLN A 432 16.03 9.37 -13.30
C GLN A 432 14.73 8.69 -13.66
N THR A 433 13.86 8.55 -12.66
CA THR A 433 12.48 8.14 -12.84
C THR A 433 11.56 8.99 -11.99
N GLN A 434 10.32 9.17 -12.44
CA GLN A 434 9.29 9.93 -11.76
C GLN A 434 8.09 9.01 -11.60
N GLN A 435 7.91 8.46 -10.41
CA GLN A 435 6.91 7.43 -10.14
C GLN A 435 6.21 7.68 -8.81
N GLY A 436 4.99 7.17 -8.71
CA GLY A 436 4.20 7.15 -7.49
C GLY A 436 3.25 5.97 -7.48
N LEU A 437 2.90 5.49 -6.29
CA LEU A 437 1.94 4.41 -6.10
C LEU A 437 0.52 4.98 -6.03
N GLU A 438 -0.40 4.43 -6.79
CA GLU A 438 -1.83 4.71 -6.69
C GLU A 438 -2.58 3.47 -6.24
N CYS A 439 -3.33 3.58 -5.15
CA CYS A 439 -4.24 2.56 -4.67
C CYS A 439 -5.68 3.06 -4.80
N LEU A 440 -6.56 2.25 -5.41
CA LEU A 440 -7.98 2.55 -5.62
C LEU A 440 -8.84 1.75 -4.65
N ALA A 441 -9.90 2.35 -4.12
CA ALA A 441 -10.81 1.74 -3.16
C ALA A 441 -10.06 1.17 -1.92
N VAL A 442 -9.22 2.01 -1.31
CA VAL A 442 -8.28 1.62 -0.24
C VAL A 442 -8.98 1.04 1.00
N LYS A 443 -10.26 1.36 1.24
CA LYS A 443 -11.06 0.75 2.32
C LYS A 443 -11.18 -0.79 2.23
N HIS A 444 -10.87 -1.36 1.07
CA HIS A 444 -10.87 -2.81 0.86
C HIS A 444 -9.50 -3.44 1.13
N PHE A 445 -8.47 -2.63 1.43
CA PHE A 445 -7.14 -3.10 1.79
C PHE A 445 -7.03 -3.19 3.30
N GLN A 446 -6.38 -4.24 3.78
CA GLN A 446 -6.16 -4.42 5.20
C GLN A 446 -4.69 -4.77 5.47
N LYS A 447 -4.13 -4.14 6.50
CA LYS A 447 -2.89 -4.56 7.16
C LYS A 447 -3.27 -5.25 8.46
N TYR A 448 -2.84 -6.48 8.63
CA TYR A 448 -3.06 -7.22 9.86
C TYR A 448 -1.73 -7.65 10.45
N ARG A 449 -1.39 -7.09 11.59
CA ARG A 449 -0.13 -7.36 12.27
C ARG A 449 -0.25 -8.58 13.16
N ILE A 450 0.57 -9.59 12.90
CA ILE A 450 0.58 -10.85 13.67
C ILE A 450 1.84 -11.03 14.52
N VAL A 451 2.84 -10.15 14.43
CA VAL A 451 4.09 -10.20 15.21
C VAL A 451 4.48 -8.83 15.73
#